data_4d998d4b0dd17876a8d6d222a66cdfb7
#
_entry.id   4d998d4b0dd17876a8d6d222a66cdfb7
#
_cell.length_a   1.000
_cell.length_b   1.000
_cell.length_c   1.000
_cell.angle_alpha   90.00
_cell.angle_beta   90.00
_cell.angle_gamma   90.00
#
_symmetry.space_group_name_H-M   'P 1'
#
loop_
_entity.id
_entity.type
_entity.pdbx_description
1 polymer ?
#
loop_
_entity_poly.entity_id
_entity_poly.type
_entity_poly.pdbx_seq_one_letter_code
_entity_poly.pdbx_strand_id
1 'polypeptide(L)'
;MAIHRLSIDEFDEVNYELIAIHTSLEDYHLAFFINQKFPILLSKNKNEIQAKTKEGEAWFSRYTFENTENDVIWDLIQNKNEILVPKKDKSRNLFADASQEIAARVYLLPEFKKVDYFLRIENSREKAENLISGLNKINKISTIYTVDAGEIKSKNNLIF
;
A
#
# COMPACT_ATOMS: atom_id res chain seq x y z
N MET A 1 29.95 -5.68 -34.06
CA MET A 1 29.61 -4.79 -32.96
C MET A 1 28.47 -5.40 -32.15
N ALA A 2 28.76 -5.86 -30.97
CA ALA A 2 27.72 -6.33 -30.06
C ALA A 2 27.10 -5.08 -29.41
N ILE A 3 25.85 -4.81 -29.72
CA ILE A 3 25.06 -3.78 -29.02
C ILE A 3 24.65 -4.42 -27.69
N HIS A 4 25.37 -4.12 -26.62
CA HIS A 4 24.87 -4.39 -25.28
C HIS A 4 23.66 -3.47 -25.04
N ARG A 5 22.46 -4.02 -25.22
CA ARG A 5 21.27 -3.45 -24.61
C ARG A 5 21.43 -3.61 -23.11
N LEU A 6 21.81 -2.56 -22.43
CA LEU A 6 21.58 -2.43 -21.00
C LEU A 6 20.06 -2.46 -20.80
N SER A 7 19.55 -3.58 -20.35
CA SER A 7 18.18 -3.63 -19.86
C SER A 7 18.13 -2.84 -18.57
N ILE A 8 17.30 -1.82 -18.53
CA ILE A 8 17.06 -0.95 -17.38
C ILE A 8 16.53 -1.76 -16.18
N ASP A 9 16.07 -2.98 -16.44
CA ASP A 9 15.56 -3.92 -15.42
C ASP A 9 16.63 -4.49 -14.45
N GLU A 10 17.93 -4.33 -14.75
CA GLU A 10 19.02 -4.81 -13.90
C GLU A 10 19.38 -3.83 -12.76
N PHE A 11 18.82 -2.62 -12.73
CA PHE A 11 19.11 -1.61 -11.70
C PHE A 11 18.03 -1.48 -10.64
N ASP A 12 16.89 -2.17 -10.77
CA ASP A 12 15.86 -2.24 -9.75
C ASP A 12 16.14 -3.44 -8.80
N GLU A 13 17.24 -3.39 -8.08
CA GLU A 13 17.36 -4.20 -6.87
C GLU A 13 16.26 -3.76 -5.92
N VAL A 14 15.22 -4.58 -5.81
CA VAL A 14 14.16 -4.40 -4.83
C VAL A 14 14.75 -4.58 -3.44
N ASN A 15 15.10 -3.48 -2.82
CA ASN A 15 15.80 -3.44 -1.54
C ASN A 15 14.83 -3.23 -0.36
N TYR A 16 13.61 -3.77 -0.50
CA TYR A 16 12.59 -3.70 0.55
C TYR A 16 11.90 -5.04 0.78
N GLU A 17 11.48 -5.26 2.02
CA GLU A 17 10.53 -6.29 2.40
C GLU A 17 9.12 -5.73 2.26
N LEU A 18 8.20 -6.50 1.68
CA LEU A 18 6.79 -6.15 1.60
C LEU A 18 5.95 -7.19 2.33
N ILE A 19 5.20 -6.74 3.32
CA ILE A 19 4.34 -7.57 4.16
C ILE A 19 2.89 -7.18 3.90
N ALA A 20 2.06 -8.16 3.53
CA ALA A 20 0.63 -7.99 3.38
C ALA A 20 -0.08 -8.20 4.72
N ILE A 21 -1.01 -7.31 5.04
CA ILE A 21 -1.78 -7.32 6.29
C ILE A 21 -3.27 -7.32 5.97
N HIS A 22 -3.98 -8.31 6.51
CA HIS A 22 -5.44 -8.39 6.49
C HIS A 22 -5.98 -8.05 7.86
N THR A 23 -6.74 -6.98 7.96
CA THR A 23 -7.32 -6.49 9.22
C THR A 23 -8.53 -5.61 8.96
N SER A 24 -9.42 -5.53 9.94
CA SER A 24 -10.52 -4.56 9.95
C SER A 24 -10.16 -3.25 10.68
N LEU A 25 -8.92 -3.13 11.17
CA LEU A 25 -8.47 -1.91 11.84
C LEU A 25 -8.35 -0.74 10.85
N GLU A 26 -8.70 0.45 11.32
CA GLU A 26 -8.37 1.68 10.62
C GLU A 26 -6.85 1.93 10.63
N ASP A 27 -6.37 2.72 9.69
CA ASP A 27 -4.94 2.98 9.47
C ASP A 27 -4.22 3.50 10.73
N TYR A 28 -4.80 4.48 11.43
CA TYR A 28 -4.23 5.05 12.64
C TYR A 28 -4.19 4.06 13.82
N HIS A 29 -5.18 3.19 13.93
CA HIS A 29 -5.19 2.13 14.95
C HIS A 29 -4.12 1.07 14.67
N LEU A 30 -3.98 0.66 13.41
CA LEU A 30 -2.96 -0.30 13.03
C LEU A 30 -1.56 0.29 13.26
N ALA A 31 -1.32 1.54 12.86
CA ALA A 31 -0.05 2.23 13.11
C ALA A 31 0.27 2.31 14.61
N PHE A 32 -0.73 2.63 15.44
CA PHE A 32 -0.58 2.67 16.90
C PHE A 32 -0.16 1.31 17.47
N PHE A 33 -0.81 0.22 17.07
CA PHE A 33 -0.46 -1.12 17.56
C PHE A 33 0.91 -1.59 17.09
N ILE A 34 1.31 -1.24 15.86
CA ILE A 34 2.66 -1.53 15.35
C ILE A 34 3.69 -0.77 16.20
N ASN A 35 3.45 0.50 16.50
CA ASN A 35 4.33 1.31 17.35
C ASN A 35 4.48 0.75 18.78
N GLN A 36 3.48 0.03 19.27
CA GLN A 36 3.57 -0.65 20.58
C GLN A 36 4.39 -1.95 20.54
N LYS A 37 4.47 -2.59 19.38
CA LYS A 37 5.17 -3.88 19.23
C LYS A 37 6.62 -3.76 18.81
N PHE A 38 6.97 -2.67 18.14
CA PHE A 38 8.29 -2.44 17.59
C PHE A 38 8.85 -1.10 18.13
N PRO A 39 10.19 -0.98 18.24
CA PRO A 39 10.82 0.26 18.70
C PRO A 39 10.85 1.33 17.59
N ILE A 40 9.70 1.65 17.02
CA ILE A 40 9.51 2.61 15.94
C ILE A 40 8.34 3.54 16.27
N LEU A 41 8.25 4.64 15.55
CA LEU A 41 7.16 5.59 15.66
C LEU A 41 6.62 5.96 14.27
N LEU A 42 5.75 5.12 13.74
CA LEU A 42 5.00 5.44 12.54
C LEU A 42 4.12 6.67 12.79
N SER A 43 4.27 7.67 11.95
CA SER A 43 3.43 8.87 11.97
C SER A 43 2.83 9.11 10.58
N LYS A 44 1.63 9.70 10.56
CA LYS A 44 0.94 9.97 9.29
C LYS A 44 1.78 10.89 8.41
N ASN A 45 2.09 10.42 7.21
CA ASN A 45 2.77 11.24 6.22
C ASN A 45 1.78 12.26 5.63
N LYS A 46 2.22 13.49 5.45
CA LYS A 46 1.41 14.55 4.84
C LYS A 46 1.11 14.27 3.37
N ASN A 47 2.02 13.56 2.70
CA ASN A 47 1.91 13.19 1.31
C ASN A 47 1.30 11.79 1.22
N GLU A 48 0.04 11.72 0.85
CA GLU A 48 -0.61 10.45 0.50
C GLU A 48 -0.08 9.93 -0.84
N ILE A 49 -0.23 8.64 -1.06
CA ILE A 49 0.16 8.02 -2.33
C ILE A 49 -0.97 8.24 -3.32
N GLN A 50 -0.68 8.95 -4.40
CA GLN A 50 -1.59 9.15 -5.52
C GLN A 50 -1.39 8.04 -6.55
N ALA A 51 -2.47 7.40 -6.94
CA ALA A 51 -2.46 6.39 -8.00
C ALA A 51 -3.62 6.56 -8.97
N LYS A 52 -3.37 6.26 -10.24
CA LYS A 52 -4.40 6.17 -11.26
C LYS A 52 -5.01 4.78 -11.22
N THR A 53 -6.31 4.71 -10.99
CA THR A 53 -7.08 3.47 -11.04
C THR A 53 -8.00 3.43 -12.24
N LYS A 54 -8.63 2.29 -12.49
CA LYS A 54 -9.64 2.17 -13.57
C LYS A 54 -10.84 3.08 -13.36
N GLU A 55 -11.17 3.38 -12.11
CA GLU A 55 -12.31 4.21 -11.72
C GLU A 55 -11.95 5.70 -11.69
N GLY A 56 -10.67 6.06 -11.56
CA GLY A 56 -10.18 7.43 -11.48
C GLY A 56 -8.93 7.58 -10.64
N GLU A 57 -8.55 8.82 -10.36
CA GLU A 57 -7.45 9.11 -9.44
C GLU A 57 -7.87 8.86 -8.00
N ALA A 58 -6.99 8.22 -7.23
CA ALA A 58 -7.22 7.89 -5.84
C ALA A 58 -5.99 8.19 -4.98
N TRP A 59 -6.24 8.45 -3.72
CA TRP A 59 -5.22 8.71 -2.70
C TRP A 59 -5.29 7.64 -1.63
N PHE A 60 -4.12 7.18 -1.20
CA PHE A 60 -3.98 6.14 -0.19
C PHE A 60 -3.13 6.67 0.96
N SER A 61 -3.60 6.45 2.18
CA SER A 61 -2.90 6.93 3.37
C SER A 61 -1.57 6.20 3.57
N ARG A 62 -0.60 6.91 4.14
CA ARG A 62 0.74 6.42 4.40
C ARG A 62 1.20 6.89 5.78
N TYR A 63 1.74 5.98 6.56
CA TYR A 63 2.41 6.26 7.82
C TYR A 63 3.87 5.86 7.68
N THR A 64 4.78 6.74 8.05
CA THR A 64 6.21 6.57 7.81
C THR A 64 7.01 6.69 9.11
N PHE A 65 8.04 5.86 9.22
CA PHE A 65 9.11 5.99 10.20
C PHE A 65 10.44 5.86 9.48
N GLU A 66 11.36 6.80 9.72
CA GLU A 66 12.71 6.79 9.19
C GLU A 66 13.72 6.76 10.34
N ASN A 67 14.66 5.83 10.26
CA ASN A 67 15.84 5.81 11.11
C ASN A 67 17.05 6.21 10.29
N THR A 68 17.50 7.45 10.45
CA THR A 68 18.62 8.02 9.69
C THR A 68 19.98 7.40 10.04
N GLU A 69 20.12 6.76 11.20
CA GLU A 69 21.37 6.10 11.60
C GLU A 69 21.62 4.82 10.81
N ASN A 70 20.55 4.13 10.41
CA ASN A 70 20.59 2.83 9.76
C ASN A 70 20.02 2.84 8.36
N ASP A 71 19.55 3.96 7.88
CA ASP A 71 18.82 4.13 6.59
C ASP A 71 17.60 3.20 6.46
N VAL A 72 17.00 2.80 7.58
CA VAL A 72 15.82 1.94 7.60
C VAL A 72 14.56 2.79 7.52
N ILE A 73 13.70 2.48 6.55
CA ILE A 73 12.42 3.17 6.34
C ILE A 73 11.28 2.16 6.46
N TRP A 74 10.30 2.49 7.29
CA TRP A 74 9.05 1.76 7.41
C TRP A 74 7.91 2.60 6.85
N ASP A 75 7.13 2.02 5.94
CA ASP A 75 5.92 2.61 5.40
C ASP A 75 4.74 1.66 5.60
N LEU A 76 3.76 2.09 6.37
CA LEU A 76 2.45 1.45 6.43
C LEU A 76 1.54 2.11 5.41
N ILE A 77 1.11 1.34 4.43
CA ILE A 77 0.44 1.83 3.23
C ILE A 77 -0.96 1.23 3.14
N GLN A 78 -1.97 2.08 3.00
CA GLN A 78 -3.33 1.66 2.73
C GLN A 78 -3.44 1.09 1.31
N ASN A 79 -4.06 -0.09 1.16
CA ASN A 79 -4.27 -0.70 -0.16
C ASN A 79 -5.68 -0.50 -0.71
N LYS A 80 -6.67 -0.31 0.15
CA LYS A 80 -8.08 -0.14 -0.22
C LYS A 80 -8.55 1.26 0.10
N ASN A 81 -9.27 1.89 -0.81
CA ASN A 81 -9.96 3.15 -0.59
C ASN A 81 -11.26 3.19 -1.40
N GLU A 82 -12.04 4.22 -1.22
CA GLU A 82 -13.24 4.50 -1.98
C GLU A 82 -13.17 5.90 -2.57
N ILE A 83 -13.59 6.02 -3.81
CA ILE A 83 -13.72 7.30 -4.51
C ILE A 83 -15.14 7.46 -5.02
N LEU A 84 -15.59 8.70 -5.16
CA LEU A 84 -16.87 9.02 -5.79
C LEU A 84 -16.68 9.13 -7.29
N VAL A 85 -17.48 8.38 -8.03
CA VAL A 85 -17.50 8.40 -9.50
C VAL A 85 -18.89 8.67 -10.01
N PRO A 86 -19.05 9.41 -11.14
CA PRO A 86 -20.36 9.66 -11.71
C PRO A 86 -21.01 8.34 -12.14
N LYS A 87 -22.28 8.16 -11.78
CA LYS A 87 -23.09 7.04 -12.23
C LYS A 87 -23.28 7.14 -13.74
N LYS A 88 -22.83 6.15 -14.47
CA LYS A 88 -23.08 6.03 -15.91
C LYS A 88 -24.52 5.53 -16.12
N ASP A 89 -25.51 6.41 -16.04
CA ASP A 89 -26.87 6.05 -16.44
C ASP A 89 -26.95 6.01 -17.97
N LYS A 90 -27.21 4.81 -18.50
CA LYS A 90 -27.56 4.61 -19.91
C LYS A 90 -29.03 4.94 -20.20
N SER A 91 -29.80 5.37 -19.21
CA SER A 91 -31.20 5.72 -19.40
C SER A 91 -31.31 7.21 -19.76
N ARG A 92 -31.87 7.48 -20.93
CA ARG A 92 -32.31 8.80 -21.36
C ARG A 92 -33.51 9.29 -20.52
N ASN A 93 -33.28 9.57 -19.24
CA ASN A 93 -34.29 10.21 -18.42
C ASN A 93 -34.15 11.73 -18.52
N LEU A 94 -35.21 12.40 -18.99
CA LEU A 94 -35.35 13.84 -19.15
C LEU A 94 -35.22 14.65 -17.84
N PHE A 95 -34.98 14.01 -16.71
CA PHE A 95 -34.79 14.62 -15.39
C PHE A 95 -33.38 14.41 -14.82
N ALA A 96 -32.37 14.17 -15.66
CA ALA A 96 -31.00 13.84 -15.28
C ALA A 96 -30.14 15.09 -14.96
N ASP A 97 -30.67 16.07 -14.25
CA ASP A 97 -29.91 17.22 -13.77
C ASP A 97 -29.22 16.97 -12.40
N ALA A 98 -29.36 15.77 -11.81
CA ALA A 98 -28.60 15.37 -10.66
C ALA A 98 -27.60 14.31 -11.10
N SER A 99 -26.34 14.69 -11.29
CA SER A 99 -25.23 13.76 -11.41
C SER A 99 -25.15 12.93 -10.12
N GLN A 100 -25.75 11.74 -10.12
CA GLN A 100 -25.63 10.82 -9.01
C GLN A 100 -24.21 10.27 -8.99
N GLU A 101 -23.51 10.51 -7.92
CA GLU A 101 -22.21 9.90 -7.65
C GLU A 101 -22.40 8.60 -6.89
N ILE A 102 -21.62 7.60 -7.23
CA ILE A 102 -21.57 6.32 -6.54
C ILE A 102 -20.16 6.08 -5.99
N ALA A 103 -20.07 5.46 -4.82
CA ALA A 103 -18.79 5.06 -4.25
C ALA A 103 -18.23 3.87 -5.04
N ALA A 104 -17.01 4.01 -5.53
CA ALA A 104 -16.26 2.95 -6.19
C ALA A 104 -15.06 2.57 -5.34
N ARG A 105 -14.89 1.27 -5.08
CA ARG A 105 -13.72 0.77 -4.35
C ARG A 105 -12.52 0.70 -5.28
N VAL A 106 -11.40 1.23 -4.81
CA VAL A 106 -10.13 1.32 -5.52
C VAL A 106 -9.00 0.67 -4.72
N TYR A 107 -7.94 0.25 -5.40
CA TYR A 107 -6.81 -0.45 -4.80
C TYR A 107 -5.50 0.13 -5.29
N LEU A 108 -4.55 0.27 -4.38
CA LEU A 108 -3.18 0.69 -4.73
C LEU A 108 -2.48 -0.40 -5.55
N LEU A 109 -2.58 -1.65 -5.10
CA LEU A 109 -2.12 -2.83 -5.84
C LEU A 109 -3.33 -3.69 -6.22
N PRO A 110 -3.88 -3.51 -7.44
CA PRO A 110 -5.11 -4.18 -7.86
C PRO A 110 -5.02 -5.70 -7.91
N GLU A 111 -3.83 -6.26 -8.08
CA GLU A 111 -3.56 -7.69 -8.03
C GLU A 111 -3.75 -8.30 -6.63
N PHE A 112 -3.72 -7.46 -5.57
CA PHE A 112 -3.88 -7.87 -4.17
C PHE A 112 -5.16 -7.29 -3.54
N LYS A 113 -6.31 -7.44 -4.17
CA LYS A 113 -7.60 -6.85 -3.73
C LYS A 113 -8.03 -7.25 -2.32
N LYS A 114 -7.58 -8.38 -1.81
CA LYS A 114 -7.93 -8.88 -0.48
C LYS A 114 -7.08 -8.27 0.63
N VAL A 115 -5.93 -7.70 0.31
CA VAL A 115 -5.01 -7.09 1.26
C VAL A 115 -5.53 -5.72 1.67
N ASP A 116 -5.58 -5.45 2.96
CA ASP A 116 -6.04 -4.16 3.50
C ASP A 116 -4.92 -3.14 3.59
N TYR A 117 -3.73 -3.58 4.04
CA TYR A 117 -2.53 -2.74 4.16
C TYR A 117 -1.29 -3.47 3.71
N PHE A 118 -0.28 -2.71 3.30
CA PHE A 118 1.08 -3.19 3.10
C PHE A 118 2.01 -2.50 4.09
N LEU A 119 2.92 -3.27 4.68
CA LEU A 119 4.05 -2.75 5.40
C LEU A 119 5.30 -2.95 4.54
N ARG A 120 5.87 -1.85 4.06
CA ARG A 120 7.11 -1.82 3.29
C ARG A 120 8.25 -1.42 4.21
N ILE A 121 9.32 -2.19 4.23
CA ILE A 121 10.49 -1.91 5.04
C ILE A 121 11.72 -1.94 4.16
N GLU A 122 12.34 -0.79 3.97
CA GLU A 122 13.59 -0.64 3.23
C GLU A 122 14.78 -0.86 4.17
N ASN A 123 15.83 -1.49 3.64
CA ASN A 123 17.08 -1.76 4.35
C ASN A 123 16.91 -2.48 5.70
N SER A 124 15.89 -3.33 5.81
CA SER A 124 15.65 -4.09 7.02
C SER A 124 16.83 -5.00 7.34
N ARG A 125 17.25 -4.96 8.60
CA ARG A 125 18.25 -5.91 9.16
C ARG A 125 17.58 -7.08 9.85
N GLU A 126 16.29 -6.99 10.14
CA GLU A 126 15.54 -8.07 10.73
C GLU A 126 15.02 -9.03 9.66
N LYS A 127 14.95 -10.30 10.04
CA LYS A 127 14.34 -11.31 9.18
C LYS A 127 12.84 -11.10 9.12
N ALA A 128 12.26 -11.28 7.94
CA ALA A 128 10.82 -11.17 7.73
C ALA A 128 9.98 -12.02 8.70
N GLU A 129 10.49 -13.19 9.08
CA GLU A 129 9.86 -14.10 10.04
C GLU A 129 9.68 -13.47 11.43
N ASN A 130 10.68 -12.71 11.91
CA ASN A 130 10.61 -12.01 13.19
C ASN A 130 9.59 -10.87 13.14
N LEU A 131 9.54 -10.15 12.03
CA LEU A 131 8.56 -9.08 11.79
C LEU A 131 7.13 -9.65 11.80
N ILE A 132 6.90 -10.74 11.08
CA ILE A 132 5.62 -11.43 11.04
C ILE A 132 5.22 -11.95 12.41
N SER A 133 6.16 -12.56 13.15
CA SER A 133 5.90 -13.04 14.51
C SER A 133 5.48 -11.91 15.47
N GLY A 134 6.10 -10.72 15.35
CA GLY A 134 5.74 -9.53 16.12
C GLY A 134 4.35 -9.00 15.74
N LEU A 135 4.05 -8.91 14.45
CA LEU A 135 2.77 -8.43 13.94
C LEU A 135 1.61 -9.38 14.29
N ASN A 136 1.84 -10.70 14.29
CA ASN A 136 0.84 -11.69 14.68
C ASN A 136 0.38 -11.59 16.14
N LYS A 137 1.13 -10.88 16.98
CA LYS A 137 0.74 -10.61 18.38
C LYS A 137 -0.28 -9.47 18.50
N ILE A 138 -0.55 -8.77 17.40
CA ILE A 138 -1.56 -7.70 17.37
C ILE A 138 -2.93 -8.35 17.20
N ASN A 139 -3.81 -8.16 18.19
CA ASN A 139 -5.20 -8.60 18.08
C ASN A 139 -5.89 -7.88 16.92
N LYS A 140 -6.85 -8.53 16.27
CA LYS A 140 -7.61 -8.03 15.10
C LYS A 140 -6.84 -8.02 13.78
N ILE A 141 -5.61 -8.48 13.73
CA ILE A 141 -4.97 -8.87 12.48
C ILE A 141 -5.33 -10.31 12.19
N SER A 142 -5.96 -10.56 11.04
CA SER A 142 -6.42 -11.91 10.67
C SER A 142 -5.36 -12.71 9.94
N THR A 143 -4.59 -12.07 9.07
CA THR A 143 -3.60 -12.75 8.24
C THR A 143 -2.45 -11.81 7.91
N ILE A 144 -1.24 -12.34 7.95
CA ILE A 144 0.00 -11.64 7.60
C ILE A 144 0.89 -12.59 6.80
N TYR A 145 1.49 -12.10 5.73
CA TYR A 145 2.47 -12.84 4.94
C TYR A 145 3.39 -11.90 4.16
N THR A 146 4.55 -12.39 3.80
CA THR A 146 5.46 -11.68 2.88
C THR A 146 4.96 -11.78 1.45
N VAL A 147 5.13 -10.70 0.69
CA VAL A 147 4.82 -10.64 -0.73
C VAL A 147 6.11 -10.67 -1.51
N ASP A 148 6.21 -11.58 -2.47
CA ASP A 148 7.34 -11.61 -3.41
C ASP A 148 7.22 -10.42 -4.36
N ALA A 149 8.30 -9.62 -4.44
CA ALA A 149 8.37 -8.48 -5.35
C ALA A 149 8.15 -8.89 -6.83
N GLY A 150 8.48 -10.12 -7.20
CA GLY A 150 8.21 -10.68 -8.53
C GLY A 150 6.73 -10.82 -8.87
N GLU A 151 5.86 -10.96 -7.87
CA GLU A 151 4.40 -11.07 -8.04
C GLU A 151 3.70 -9.72 -8.20
N ILE A 152 4.40 -8.61 -7.91
CA ILE A 152 3.83 -7.26 -7.97
C ILE A 152 3.88 -6.76 -9.42
N LYS A 153 2.71 -6.57 -10.02
CA LYS A 153 2.56 -6.00 -11.37
C LYS A 153 2.57 -4.48 -11.36
N SER A 154 1.98 -3.90 -10.33
CA SER A 154 1.82 -2.44 -10.17
C SER A 154 2.95 -1.81 -9.35
N LYS A 155 4.21 -2.22 -9.57
CA LYS A 155 5.39 -1.76 -8.81
C LYS A 155 5.53 -0.24 -8.77
N ASN A 156 5.15 0.44 -9.86
CA ASN A 156 5.26 1.90 -9.97
C ASN A 156 4.43 2.63 -8.90
N ASN A 157 3.36 2.00 -8.38
CA ASN A 157 2.53 2.57 -7.32
C ASN A 157 3.22 2.55 -5.95
N LEU A 158 4.34 1.83 -5.82
CA LEU A 158 5.16 1.77 -4.61
C LEU A 158 6.39 2.71 -4.67
N ILE A 159 6.51 3.51 -5.71
CA ILE A 159 7.56 4.52 -5.86
C ILE A 159 6.97 5.87 -5.47
N PHE A 160 7.42 6.41 -4.35
CA PHE A 160 6.93 7.69 -3.80
C PHE A 160 7.97 8.37 -2.92
#